data_4531b7bc3264efaabd57c3a163587cbd
#
_entry.id   4531b7bc3264efaabd57c3a163587cbd
#
_cell.length_a   1.000
_cell.length_b   1.000
_cell.length_c   1.000
_cell.angle_alpha   90.00
_cell.angle_beta   90.00
_cell.angle_gamma   90.00
#
_symmetry.space_group_name_H-M   'P 1'
#
loop_
_entity.id
_entity.type
_entity.pdbx_description
1 polymer ?
#
loop_
_entity_poly.entity_id
_entity_poly.type
_entity_poly.pdbx_seq_one_letter_code
_entity_poly.pdbx_strand_id
1 'polypeptide(L)'
;MENIAVAHEPSLMSADLLRGRLDVNIESSSFPPQSLFGFAERRNPKRAFLFVSRVLGRHIPARPSLMVESVEDLAAKIPEDLPGPVLVIGMAETAVGLGAGVHRAYSSTRPDTMYIVSTRHPLGTGLFARFEEEHSHASAHLVHLPLDPAIRKMMLNARSVVLCDDEASTGKTFIIWPTAWMM
;
A
#
# COMPACT_ATOMS: atom_id res chain seq x y z
N MET A 1 26.95 -7.09 -3.95
CA MET A 1 26.46 -7.70 -5.20
C MET A 1 25.30 -6.84 -5.64
N GLU A 2 25.46 -6.06 -6.70
CA GLU A 2 24.38 -5.28 -7.29
C GLU A 2 23.29 -6.23 -7.79
N ASN A 3 22.14 -6.17 -7.18
CA ASN A 3 20.97 -6.90 -7.64
C ASN A 3 20.39 -6.07 -8.80
N ILE A 4 20.85 -6.35 -10.02
CA ILE A 4 20.26 -5.76 -11.23
C ILE A 4 18.85 -6.33 -11.31
N ALA A 5 17.85 -5.54 -10.91
CA ALA A 5 16.46 -5.87 -11.13
C ALA A 5 16.23 -6.05 -12.64
N VAL A 6 16.09 -7.29 -13.09
CA VAL A 6 15.78 -7.60 -14.48
C VAL A 6 14.32 -7.20 -14.69
N ALA A 7 14.11 -6.06 -15.35
CA ALA A 7 12.77 -5.68 -15.76
C ALA A 7 12.20 -6.77 -16.69
N HIS A 8 11.06 -7.33 -16.31
CA HIS A 8 10.36 -8.28 -17.18
C HIS A 8 9.67 -7.52 -18.31
N GLU A 9 9.84 -8.04 -19.54
CA GLU A 9 9.19 -7.53 -20.73
C GLU A 9 7.66 -7.51 -20.57
N PRO A 10 6.98 -6.59 -21.29
CA PRO A 10 5.52 -6.56 -21.30
C PRO A 10 4.93 -7.94 -21.63
N SER A 11 3.98 -8.37 -20.85
CA SER A 11 3.41 -9.71 -20.98
C SER A 11 1.90 -9.72 -20.68
N LEU A 12 1.22 -10.73 -21.19
CA LEU A 12 -0.21 -10.93 -20.96
C LEU A 12 -0.40 -12.08 -19.95
N MET A 13 -1.09 -11.80 -18.86
CA MET A 13 -1.62 -12.83 -17.96
C MET A 13 -3.10 -13.01 -18.20
N SER A 14 -3.53 -14.24 -18.41
CA SER A 14 -4.95 -14.56 -18.63
C SER A 14 -5.45 -15.57 -17.60
N ALA A 15 -6.70 -15.45 -17.23
CA ALA A 15 -7.40 -16.41 -16.39
C ALA A 15 -8.83 -16.62 -16.88
N ASP A 16 -9.22 -17.88 -17.04
CA ASP A 16 -10.60 -18.24 -17.30
C ASP A 16 -11.36 -18.32 -15.98
N LEU A 17 -12.40 -17.51 -15.85
CA LEU A 17 -13.25 -17.38 -14.68
C LEU A 17 -14.66 -17.88 -15.02
N LEU A 18 -15.47 -18.22 -14.03
CA LEU A 18 -16.87 -18.66 -14.24
C LEU A 18 -17.73 -17.65 -15.02
N ARG A 19 -17.37 -16.37 -14.96
CA ARG A 19 -18.13 -15.26 -15.57
C ARG A 19 -17.46 -14.66 -16.81
N GLY A 20 -16.43 -15.31 -17.33
CA GLY A 20 -15.69 -14.86 -18.50
C GLY A 20 -14.18 -14.95 -18.33
N ARG A 21 -13.46 -14.42 -19.30
CA ARG A 21 -12.01 -14.40 -19.31
C ARG A 21 -11.50 -13.05 -18.81
N LEU A 22 -10.51 -13.09 -17.94
CA LEU A 22 -9.76 -11.93 -17.50
C LEU A 22 -8.40 -11.91 -18.19
N ASP A 23 -8.12 -10.84 -18.91
CA ASP A 23 -6.82 -10.59 -19.53
C ASP A 23 -6.19 -9.35 -18.87
N VAL A 24 -4.96 -9.50 -18.38
CA VAL A 24 -4.20 -8.44 -17.70
C VAL A 24 -2.89 -8.20 -18.43
N ASN A 25 -2.73 -7.02 -18.97
CA ASN A 25 -1.47 -6.57 -19.57
C ASN A 25 -0.51 -6.11 -18.47
N ILE A 26 0.66 -6.74 -18.42
CA ILE A 26 1.75 -6.34 -17.55
C ILE A 26 2.68 -5.43 -18.37
N GLU A 27 2.73 -4.16 -18.02
CA GLU A 27 3.57 -3.19 -18.74
C GLU A 27 5.03 -3.33 -18.32
N SER A 28 5.28 -3.49 -17.03
CA SER A 28 6.62 -3.73 -16.50
C SER A 28 6.53 -4.40 -15.12
N SER A 29 7.54 -5.17 -14.74
CA SER A 29 7.63 -5.76 -13.42
C SER A 29 9.08 -6.06 -13.04
N SER A 30 9.46 -5.80 -11.78
CA SER A 30 10.76 -6.18 -11.23
C SER A 30 10.83 -7.67 -10.88
N PHE A 31 9.70 -8.36 -10.83
CA PHE A 31 9.57 -9.78 -10.51
C PHE A 31 8.73 -10.49 -11.58
N PRO A 32 8.82 -11.83 -11.73
CA PRO A 32 7.85 -12.58 -12.50
C PRO A 32 6.43 -12.27 -11.99
N PRO A 33 5.50 -11.75 -12.80
CA PRO A 33 4.19 -11.31 -12.32
C PRO A 33 3.42 -12.40 -11.55
N GLN A 34 3.57 -13.66 -11.98
CA GLN A 34 2.96 -14.82 -11.34
C GLN A 34 3.47 -15.06 -9.92
N SER A 35 4.65 -14.54 -9.55
CA SER A 35 5.17 -14.62 -8.18
C SER A 35 4.55 -13.55 -7.26
N LEU A 36 4.05 -12.46 -7.84
CA LEU A 36 3.49 -11.34 -7.09
C LEU A 36 2.01 -11.52 -6.77
N PHE A 37 1.23 -11.99 -7.74
CA PHE A 37 -0.21 -12.14 -7.57
C PHE A 37 -0.81 -13.28 -8.40
N GLY A 38 -2.06 -13.59 -8.11
CA GLY A 38 -2.93 -14.45 -8.89
C GLY A 38 -4.35 -13.91 -8.88
N PHE A 39 -5.26 -14.64 -9.45
CA PHE A 39 -6.68 -14.28 -9.54
C PHE A 39 -7.54 -15.22 -8.72
N ALA A 40 -8.60 -14.68 -8.12
CA ALA A 40 -9.65 -15.46 -7.49
C ALA A 40 -11.02 -14.92 -7.89
N GLU A 41 -12.02 -15.77 -7.86
CA GLU A 41 -13.40 -15.39 -8.13
C GLU A 41 -14.10 -14.91 -6.86
N ARG A 42 -14.97 -13.93 -7.04
CA ARG A 42 -15.88 -13.48 -5.99
C ARG A 42 -17.31 -13.91 -6.28
N ARG A 43 -18.02 -14.33 -5.24
CA ARG A 43 -19.47 -14.55 -5.33
C ARG A 43 -20.27 -13.25 -5.46
N ASN A 44 -19.61 -12.09 -5.29
CA ASN A 44 -20.25 -10.78 -5.39
C ASN A 44 -20.55 -10.44 -6.87
N PRO A 45 -21.81 -10.14 -7.24
CA PRO A 45 -22.19 -9.81 -8.61
C PRO A 45 -21.56 -8.52 -9.14
N LYS A 46 -21.18 -7.58 -8.27
CA LYS A 46 -20.59 -6.29 -8.65
C LYS A 46 -19.08 -6.35 -8.88
N ARG A 47 -18.39 -7.36 -8.35
CA ARG A 47 -16.95 -7.59 -8.52
C ARG A 47 -16.71 -9.06 -8.78
N ALA A 48 -16.55 -9.43 -10.05
CA ALA A 48 -16.44 -10.83 -10.47
C ALA A 48 -15.14 -11.50 -10.06
N PHE A 49 -14.07 -10.74 -9.90
CA PHE A 49 -12.73 -11.23 -9.60
C PHE A 49 -12.04 -10.39 -8.50
N LEU A 50 -10.92 -10.90 -8.07
CA LEU A 50 -10.04 -10.31 -7.05
C LEU A 50 -8.60 -10.63 -7.43
N PHE A 51 -7.71 -9.65 -7.31
CA PHE A 51 -6.28 -9.89 -7.27
C PHE A 51 -5.90 -10.45 -5.91
N VAL A 52 -5.19 -11.57 -5.89
CA VAL A 52 -4.69 -12.19 -4.65
C VAL A 52 -3.19 -12.05 -4.61
N SER A 53 -2.69 -11.18 -3.74
CA SER A 53 -1.26 -11.03 -3.54
C SER A 53 -0.63 -12.30 -2.98
N ARG A 54 0.52 -12.68 -3.53
CA ARG A 54 1.36 -13.79 -3.09
C ARG A 54 2.52 -13.33 -2.21
N VAL A 55 2.67 -12.01 -2.04
CA VAL A 55 3.80 -11.41 -1.30
C VAL A 55 3.38 -10.66 -0.04
N LEU A 56 2.07 -10.48 0.22
CA LEU A 56 1.60 -9.81 1.44
C LEU A 56 1.43 -10.74 2.64
N GLY A 57 1.30 -12.05 2.43
CA GLY A 57 1.03 -13.00 3.52
C GLY A 57 -0.34 -12.83 4.19
N ARG A 58 -1.26 -12.10 3.56
CA ARG A 58 -2.56 -11.76 4.15
C ARG A 58 -3.66 -12.76 3.80
N HIS A 59 -3.87 -13.01 2.52
CA HIS A 59 -4.90 -13.92 2.03
C HIS A 59 -4.38 -15.35 1.87
N ILE A 60 -3.11 -15.47 1.51
CA ILE A 60 -2.40 -16.73 1.39
C ILE A 60 -1.04 -16.64 2.09
N PRO A 61 -0.49 -17.74 2.60
CA PRO A 61 0.86 -17.75 3.15
C PRO A 61 1.89 -17.31 2.10
N ALA A 62 2.84 -16.49 2.51
CA ALA A 62 3.95 -16.03 1.67
C ALA A 62 5.29 -16.37 2.33
N ARG A 63 6.33 -16.56 1.51
CA ARG A 63 7.69 -16.71 2.01
C ARG A 63 8.18 -15.39 2.60
N PRO A 64 8.70 -15.36 3.83
CA PRO A 64 9.19 -14.12 4.43
C PRO A 64 10.27 -13.41 3.59
N SER A 65 11.17 -14.15 2.95
CA SER A 65 12.18 -13.58 2.06
C SER A 65 11.55 -12.83 0.88
N LEU A 66 10.56 -13.41 0.21
CA LEU A 66 9.87 -12.78 -0.91
C LEU A 66 9.07 -11.55 -0.47
N MET A 67 8.50 -11.58 0.74
CA MET A 67 7.87 -10.38 1.33
C MET A 67 8.89 -9.27 1.53
N VAL A 68 10.07 -9.58 2.06
CA VAL A 68 11.14 -8.60 2.27
C VAL A 68 11.62 -8.04 0.93
N GLU A 69 11.96 -8.90 -0.03
CA GLU A 69 12.42 -8.50 -1.36
C GLU A 69 11.41 -7.57 -2.07
N SER A 70 10.11 -7.89 -1.99
CA SER A 70 9.06 -7.08 -2.63
C SER A 70 8.89 -5.70 -1.98
N VAL A 71 9.01 -5.58 -0.66
CA VAL A 71 8.90 -4.27 0.02
C VAL A 71 10.16 -3.43 -0.15
N GLU A 72 11.33 -4.04 -0.28
CA GLU A 72 12.58 -3.37 -0.59
C GLU A 72 12.56 -2.79 -2.02
N ASP A 73 12.06 -3.56 -3.01
CA ASP A 73 11.86 -3.07 -4.37
C ASP A 73 10.85 -1.91 -4.43
N LEU A 74 9.75 -1.98 -3.68
CA LEU A 74 8.79 -0.90 -3.57
C LEU A 74 9.39 0.35 -2.91
N ALA A 75 10.13 0.18 -1.83
CA ALA A 75 10.80 1.29 -1.14
C ALA A 75 11.83 1.99 -2.03
N ALA A 76 12.55 1.24 -2.85
CA ALA A 76 13.52 1.78 -3.81
C ALA A 76 12.87 2.64 -4.92
N LYS A 77 11.56 2.54 -5.13
CA LYS A 77 10.81 3.39 -6.08
C LYS A 77 10.34 4.71 -5.47
N ILE A 78 10.46 4.89 -4.15
CA ILE A 78 10.15 6.17 -3.50
C ILE A 78 11.26 7.17 -3.84
N PRO A 79 10.91 8.38 -4.33
CA PRO A 79 11.92 9.39 -4.65
C PRO A 79 12.82 9.72 -3.45
N GLU A 80 14.12 9.77 -3.68
CA GLU A 80 15.11 10.04 -2.63
C GLU A 80 15.07 11.49 -2.15
N ASP A 81 14.62 12.42 -3.00
CA ASP A 81 14.59 13.86 -2.78
C ASP A 81 13.30 14.37 -2.12
N LEU A 82 12.44 13.48 -1.63
CA LEU A 82 11.23 13.91 -0.93
C LEU A 82 11.57 14.83 0.24
N PRO A 83 10.90 16.00 0.36
CA PRO A 83 11.09 16.86 1.52
C PRO A 83 10.76 16.13 2.83
N GLY A 84 11.68 16.14 3.79
CA GLY A 84 11.46 15.54 5.11
C GLY A 84 10.91 16.50 6.15
N PRO A 85 10.37 16.04 7.26
CA PRO A 85 10.13 14.62 7.60
C PRO A 85 9.10 13.94 6.71
N VAL A 86 9.27 12.62 6.45
CA VAL A 86 8.38 11.82 5.60
C VAL A 86 7.47 10.95 6.46
N LEU A 87 6.17 11.05 6.25
CA LEU A 87 5.17 10.20 6.89
C LEU A 87 4.76 9.07 5.96
N VAL A 88 5.03 7.84 6.35
CA VAL A 88 4.55 6.63 5.64
C VAL A 88 3.28 6.14 6.31
N ILE A 89 2.22 5.94 5.54
CA ILE A 89 0.92 5.50 6.05
C ILE A 89 0.52 4.19 5.38
N GLY A 90 0.36 3.14 6.19
CA GLY A 90 -0.22 1.87 5.75
C GLY A 90 -1.74 1.91 5.85
N MET A 91 -2.42 1.61 4.74
CA MET A 91 -3.88 1.66 4.70
C MET A 91 -4.48 0.42 5.35
N ALA A 92 -5.38 0.65 6.28
CA ALA A 92 -6.10 -0.44 6.94
C ALA A 92 -7.12 -1.05 5.95
N GLU A 93 -7.26 -2.38 5.97
CA GLU A 93 -6.58 -3.23 6.96
C GLU A 93 -5.47 -4.06 6.32
N THR A 94 -5.47 -4.20 5.00
CA THR A 94 -4.65 -5.17 4.28
C THR A 94 -3.22 -4.68 4.11
N ALA A 95 -3.02 -3.37 3.90
CA ALA A 95 -1.69 -2.81 3.64
C ALA A 95 -0.90 -2.40 4.90
N VAL A 96 -1.38 -2.73 6.11
CA VAL A 96 -0.66 -2.42 7.35
C VAL A 96 0.73 -3.06 7.37
N GLY A 97 0.82 -4.36 7.09
CA GLY A 97 2.11 -5.06 7.03
C GLY A 97 3.00 -4.61 5.88
N LEU A 98 2.40 -4.30 4.73
CA LEU A 98 3.09 -3.75 3.56
C LEU A 98 3.74 -2.41 3.90
N GLY A 99 2.96 -1.46 4.43
CA GLY A 99 3.45 -0.13 4.80
C GLY A 99 4.56 -0.18 5.86
N ALA A 100 4.45 -1.07 6.85
CA ALA A 100 5.50 -1.29 7.84
C ALA A 100 6.81 -1.80 7.19
N GLY A 101 6.70 -2.73 6.25
CA GLY A 101 7.86 -3.26 5.51
C GLY A 101 8.51 -2.20 4.63
N VAL A 102 7.72 -1.43 3.88
CA VAL A 102 8.20 -0.31 3.05
C VAL A 102 8.88 0.74 3.92
N HIS A 103 8.26 1.15 5.04
CA HIS A 103 8.90 2.09 5.96
C HIS A 103 10.23 1.56 6.50
N ARG A 104 10.28 0.30 6.94
CA ARG A 104 11.53 -0.31 7.42
C ARG A 104 12.65 -0.25 6.39
N ALA A 105 12.34 -0.57 5.13
CA ALA A 105 13.31 -0.50 4.04
C ALA A 105 13.74 0.94 3.76
N TYR A 106 12.78 1.86 3.63
CA TYR A 106 13.03 3.27 3.32
C TYR A 106 13.77 4.00 4.44
N SER A 107 13.44 3.72 5.71
CA SER A 107 14.08 4.34 6.87
C SER A 107 15.54 3.96 7.07
N SER A 108 16.03 2.90 6.42
CA SER A 108 17.44 2.51 6.46
C SER A 108 18.35 3.55 5.81
N THR A 109 17.85 4.31 4.85
CA THR A 109 18.56 5.41 4.16
C THR A 109 18.02 6.79 4.54
N ARG A 110 16.82 6.87 5.09
CA ARG A 110 16.10 8.11 5.45
C ARG A 110 15.61 8.07 6.91
N PRO A 111 16.45 8.47 7.88
CA PRO A 111 16.09 8.40 9.31
C PRO A 111 15.01 9.40 9.73
N ASP A 112 14.72 10.42 8.93
CA ASP A 112 13.67 11.42 9.14
C ASP A 112 12.29 10.92 8.67
N THR A 113 12.04 9.63 8.77
CA THR A 113 10.78 9.00 8.39
C THR A 113 10.04 8.44 9.60
N MET A 114 8.73 8.40 9.53
CA MET A 114 7.89 7.75 10.53
C MET A 114 6.81 6.93 9.85
N TYR A 115 6.32 5.93 10.56
CA TYR A 115 5.24 5.06 10.12
C TYR A 115 4.02 5.15 11.02
N ILE A 116 2.85 5.23 10.40
CA ILE A 116 1.57 5.14 11.08
C ILE A 116 0.59 4.32 10.22
N VAL A 117 -0.46 3.83 10.84
CA VAL A 117 -1.53 3.10 10.15
C VAL A 117 -2.83 3.89 10.19
N SER A 118 -3.64 3.77 9.15
CA SER A 118 -5.04 4.14 9.27
C SER A 118 -5.81 3.05 10.03
N THR A 119 -6.97 3.38 10.53
CA THR A 119 -7.88 2.43 11.18
C THR A 119 -9.31 2.69 10.76
N ARG A 120 -10.17 1.69 10.92
CA ARG A 120 -11.63 1.82 10.74
C ARG A 120 -12.35 2.15 12.05
N HIS A 121 -11.63 2.21 13.15
CA HIS A 121 -12.19 2.37 14.49
C HIS A 121 -11.69 3.64 15.17
N PRO A 122 -12.56 4.40 15.86
CA PRO A 122 -12.15 5.51 16.70
C PRO A 122 -11.28 5.01 17.88
N LEU A 123 -10.15 5.68 18.12
CA LEU A 123 -9.22 5.33 19.20
C LEU A 123 -9.32 6.28 20.40
N GLY A 124 -10.26 7.25 20.39
CA GLY A 124 -10.39 8.25 21.45
C GLY A 124 -9.30 9.32 21.47
N THR A 125 -8.41 9.36 20.47
CA THR A 125 -7.39 10.40 20.29
C THR A 125 -7.81 11.37 19.20
N GLY A 126 -7.14 12.54 19.10
CA GLY A 126 -7.38 13.48 18.00
C GLY A 126 -7.15 12.84 16.63
N LEU A 127 -7.87 13.30 15.65
CA LEU A 127 -7.68 12.87 14.25
C LEU A 127 -6.67 13.77 13.56
N PHE A 128 -5.78 13.16 12.79
CA PHE A 128 -4.92 13.82 11.84
C PHE A 128 -5.61 13.96 10.49
N ALA A 129 -6.25 12.89 10.02
CA ALA A 129 -7.02 12.87 8.79
C ALA A 129 -8.17 11.86 8.85
N ARG A 130 -9.21 12.12 8.08
CA ARG A 130 -10.34 11.22 7.84
C ARG A 130 -10.71 11.28 6.37
N PHE A 131 -10.94 10.14 5.76
CA PHE A 131 -11.45 10.06 4.40
C PHE A 131 -12.34 8.84 4.20
N GLU A 132 -13.28 8.96 3.28
CA GLU A 132 -14.30 7.95 2.98
C GLU A 132 -14.06 7.40 1.57
N GLU A 133 -14.21 6.09 1.41
CA GLU A 133 -14.21 5.44 0.10
C GLU A 133 -15.63 5.51 -0.49
N GLU A 134 -15.80 6.13 -1.65
CA GLU A 134 -17.11 6.32 -2.30
C GLU A 134 -17.90 5.03 -2.57
N HIS A 135 -17.25 3.87 -2.61
CA HIS A 135 -17.86 2.60 -3.02
C HIS A 135 -17.86 1.51 -1.95
N SER A 136 -17.45 1.84 -0.75
CA SER A 136 -17.37 0.90 0.36
C SER A 136 -18.51 1.19 1.35
N HIS A 137 -19.27 0.17 1.73
CA HIS A 137 -20.13 0.23 2.92
C HIS A 137 -19.29 0.17 4.22
N ALA A 138 -17.98 0.19 4.09
CA ALA A 138 -17.05 0.22 5.21
C ALA A 138 -16.95 1.63 5.79
N SER A 139 -16.72 1.70 7.08
CA SER A 139 -16.45 2.93 7.82
C SER A 139 -15.22 3.67 7.22
N ALA A 140 -15.22 4.99 7.36
CA ALA A 140 -14.11 5.84 6.93
C ALA A 140 -12.74 5.35 7.42
N HIS A 141 -11.69 5.65 6.68
CA HIS A 141 -10.34 5.56 7.18
C HIS A 141 -10.06 6.71 8.13
N LEU A 142 -9.55 6.39 9.30
CA LEU A 142 -9.17 7.34 10.34
C LEU A 142 -7.66 7.25 10.55
N VAL A 143 -6.98 8.39 10.50
CA VAL A 143 -5.58 8.50 10.90
C VAL A 143 -5.54 9.30 12.19
N HIS A 144 -5.15 8.66 13.26
CA HIS A 144 -5.15 9.24 14.59
C HIS A 144 -3.82 9.92 14.92
N LEU A 145 -3.88 10.98 15.70
CA LEU A 145 -2.70 11.60 16.26
C LEU A 145 -2.10 10.70 17.36
N PRO A 146 -0.79 10.43 17.33
CA PRO A 146 -0.12 9.70 18.38
C PRO A 146 -0.26 10.38 19.74
N LEU A 147 -0.26 9.59 20.82
CA LEU A 147 -0.25 10.11 22.20
C LEU A 147 1.12 10.65 22.59
N ASP A 148 2.20 10.05 22.08
CA ASP A 148 3.55 10.51 22.30
C ASP A 148 3.77 11.91 21.68
N PRO A 149 4.16 12.93 22.47
CA PRO A 149 4.29 14.30 22.00
C PRO A 149 5.40 14.46 20.93
N ALA A 150 6.48 13.68 21.02
CA ALA A 150 7.60 13.78 20.07
C ALA A 150 7.19 13.21 18.71
N ILE A 151 6.54 12.04 18.70
CA ILE A 151 6.01 11.41 17.49
C ILE A 151 4.90 12.29 16.87
N ARG A 152 4.01 12.82 17.71
CA ARG A 152 2.96 13.75 17.27
C ARG A 152 3.54 14.99 16.60
N LYS A 153 4.57 15.59 17.21
CA LYS A 153 5.27 16.76 16.64
C LYS A 153 5.89 16.41 15.28
N MET A 154 6.55 15.26 15.18
CA MET A 154 7.14 14.79 13.91
C MET A 154 6.07 14.60 12.84
N MET A 155 4.96 13.99 13.19
CA MET A 155 3.82 13.77 12.27
C MET A 155 3.22 15.10 11.77
N LEU A 156 3.00 16.06 12.67
CA LEU A 156 2.46 17.39 12.32
C LEU A 156 3.42 18.23 11.48
N ASN A 157 4.72 17.95 11.53
CA ASN A 157 5.75 18.62 10.73
C ASN A 157 6.12 17.86 9.46
N ALA A 158 5.44 16.75 9.15
CA ALA A 158 5.70 15.99 7.92
C ALA A 158 5.49 16.89 6.69
N ARG A 159 6.45 16.84 5.77
CA ARG A 159 6.43 17.62 4.52
C ARG A 159 6.12 16.75 3.32
N SER A 160 6.22 15.44 3.48
CA SER A 160 5.86 14.46 2.48
C SER A 160 5.08 13.32 3.11
N VAL A 161 4.15 12.75 2.34
CA VAL A 161 3.37 11.58 2.75
C VAL A 161 3.50 10.50 1.68
N VAL A 162 3.83 9.29 2.10
CA VAL A 162 3.84 8.07 1.29
C VAL A 162 2.68 7.21 1.72
N LEU A 163 1.71 7.00 0.84
CA LEU A 163 0.57 6.13 1.09
C LEU A 163 0.86 4.73 0.55
N CYS A 164 0.71 3.71 1.40
CA CYS A 164 0.87 2.32 1.03
C CYS A 164 -0.48 1.62 1.06
N ASP A 165 -0.92 1.11 -0.08
CA ASP A 165 -2.10 0.28 -0.22
C ASP A 165 -1.78 -1.01 -0.97
N ASP A 166 -2.58 -2.05 -0.77
CA ASP A 166 -2.35 -3.36 -1.40
C ASP A 166 -2.93 -3.44 -2.82
N GLU A 167 -3.92 -2.61 -3.14
CA GLU A 167 -4.55 -2.56 -4.46
C GLU A 167 -5.00 -1.14 -4.80
N ALA A 168 -4.41 -0.53 -5.82
CA ALA A 168 -4.87 0.74 -6.37
C ALA A 168 -5.71 0.48 -7.63
N SER A 169 -7.04 0.42 -7.49
CA SER A 169 -7.93 0.20 -8.64
C SER A 169 -8.20 1.49 -9.43
N THR A 170 -8.95 2.43 -8.87
CA THR A 170 -9.26 3.71 -9.52
C THR A 170 -8.31 4.84 -9.14
N GLY A 171 -7.50 4.65 -8.11
CA GLY A 171 -6.66 5.67 -7.53
C GLY A 171 -7.39 6.76 -6.74
N LYS A 172 -8.72 6.68 -6.63
CA LYS A 172 -9.53 7.72 -5.95
C LYS A 172 -9.14 7.92 -4.49
N THR A 173 -8.84 6.84 -3.76
CA THR A 173 -8.36 6.90 -2.38
C THR A 173 -7.14 7.79 -2.23
N PHE A 174 -6.21 7.72 -3.19
CA PHE A 174 -4.99 8.54 -3.20
C PHE A 174 -5.25 10.00 -3.59
N ILE A 175 -6.32 10.29 -4.35
CA ILE A 175 -6.69 11.65 -4.76
C ILE A 175 -7.44 12.38 -3.64
N ILE A 176 -8.28 11.70 -2.88
CA ILE A 176 -9.06 12.28 -1.78
C ILE A 176 -8.16 12.70 -0.61
N TRP A 177 -7.04 12.02 -0.43
CA TRP A 177 -6.09 12.29 0.65
C TRP A 177 -5.56 13.73 0.71
N PRO A 178 -5.09 14.35 -0.38
CA PRO A 178 -4.59 15.73 -0.35
C PRO A 178 -5.62 16.75 0.12
N THR A 179 -6.90 16.54 -0.20
CA THR A 179 -7.98 17.45 0.23
C THR A 179 -8.32 17.32 1.71
N ALA A 180 -8.13 16.15 2.29
CA ALA A 180 -8.32 15.93 3.73
C ALA A 180 -7.21 16.55 4.59
N TRP A 181 -6.05 16.87 4.01
CA TRP A 181 -4.89 17.46 4.70
C TRP A 181 -4.91 18.98 4.72
N MET A 182 -5.77 19.59 3.91
CA MET A 182 -5.87 21.07 3.78
C MET A 182 -6.92 21.67 4.73
N MET A 183 -7.54 20.88 5.63
CA MET A 183 -8.47 21.34 6.65
C MET A 183 -7.79 21.39 8.02
#